data_86b6e8b4e261318b6b8f67bc998b56c9
#
_entry.id   86b6e8b4e261318b6b8f67bc998b56c9
#
_cell.length_a   1.000
_cell.length_b   1.000
_cell.length_c   1.000
_cell.angle_alpha   90.00
_cell.angle_beta   90.00
_cell.angle_gamma   90.00
#
_symmetry.space_group_name_H-M   'P 1'
#
loop_
_entity.id
_entity.type
_entity.pdbx_description
1 polymer ?
#
loop_
_entity_poly.entity_id
_entity_poly.type
_entity_poly.pdbx_seq_one_letter_code
_entity_poly.pdbx_strand_id
1 'polypeptide(L)'
;MKKFYRVDDSTSSVEYLIAIFGTLNLDPPYQREGDIWSRDKKRLFIDSLINGFDVPKFYFNRITRLTDNDGSRLAYRYDVVDGKQRLQALYEFFAGEYALADDFKYFDDEDINLAGLSCSEIKSEHPGIYADLCRYRFDIIVFDGLAERRIDEFFIRLNEGVALNAQERRAAMSSALSAGVRDLAKSNCFAKRCLRRRARYKNDEIIAKYVLVVEMLEDENKILDTKKGRLDAMYKRAVDGVLDDKRISHLLGRVKDTLEVMDEVFQDEDRLLYSIGNAVIYFYAACEDPDSWGKPDVRDLLEGFEAARREVGQTDPSEWSGVTERFNWMLVDYNGRVQSINDGSAITYRARCINAFIRAAGNKEVFCQAMDDLEDELL
;
A
#
# COMPACT_ATOMS: atom_id res chain seq x y z
N MET A 1 -20.96 -7.57 -26.98
CA MET A 1 -21.15 -7.28 -25.54
C MET A 1 -20.89 -8.58 -24.81
N LYS A 2 -19.78 -8.71 -24.08
CA LYS A 2 -19.48 -9.92 -23.30
C LYS A 2 -20.44 -9.96 -22.12
N LYS A 3 -21.12 -11.09 -21.95
CA LYS A 3 -22.18 -11.24 -20.96
C LYS A 3 -21.56 -11.68 -19.62
N PHE A 4 -22.01 -11.11 -18.53
CA PHE A 4 -21.91 -11.71 -17.23
C PHE A 4 -23.10 -12.62 -17.01
N TYR A 5 -22.93 -13.70 -16.28
CA TYR A 5 -24.02 -14.61 -15.93
C TYR A 5 -23.93 -14.99 -14.46
N ARG A 6 -25.08 -15.25 -13.87
CA ARG A 6 -25.16 -15.92 -12.56
C ARG A 6 -24.78 -17.38 -12.75
N VAL A 7 -24.03 -17.89 -11.79
CA VAL A 7 -23.73 -19.32 -11.73
C VAL A 7 -24.97 -20.07 -11.27
N ASP A 8 -25.17 -21.25 -11.82
CA ASP A 8 -26.26 -22.17 -11.46
C ASP A 8 -26.16 -22.57 -9.98
N ASP A 9 -27.29 -22.81 -9.35
CA ASP A 9 -27.41 -23.21 -7.95
C ASP A 9 -26.53 -24.42 -7.56
N SER A 10 -26.32 -25.35 -8.47
CA SER A 10 -25.48 -26.54 -8.25
C SER A 10 -23.99 -26.24 -8.08
N THR A 11 -23.52 -25.04 -8.53
CA THR A 11 -22.09 -24.65 -8.55
C THR A 11 -21.81 -23.42 -7.69
N SER A 12 -22.71 -23.09 -6.76
CA SER A 12 -22.61 -21.93 -5.88
C SER A 12 -22.54 -22.25 -4.39
N SER A 13 -22.57 -23.55 -4.02
CA SER A 13 -22.53 -23.98 -2.62
C SER A 13 -21.14 -23.82 -1.98
N VAL A 14 -21.11 -23.76 -0.65
CA VAL A 14 -19.88 -23.81 0.14
C VAL A 14 -19.05 -25.04 -0.24
N GLU A 15 -19.66 -26.23 -0.27
CA GLU A 15 -18.98 -27.47 -0.64
C GLU A 15 -18.33 -27.40 -2.03
N TYR A 16 -19.04 -26.84 -3.01
CA TYR A 16 -18.49 -26.67 -4.36
C TYR A 16 -17.30 -25.70 -4.39
N LEU A 17 -17.39 -24.55 -3.69
CA LEU A 17 -16.30 -23.59 -3.65
C LEU A 17 -15.04 -24.14 -2.98
N ILE A 18 -15.20 -24.94 -1.92
CA ILE A 18 -14.09 -25.65 -1.28
C ILE A 18 -13.46 -26.65 -2.25
N ALA A 19 -14.27 -27.44 -2.96
CA ALA A 19 -13.78 -28.43 -3.92
C ALA A 19 -12.99 -27.81 -5.08
N ILE A 20 -13.36 -26.63 -5.55
CA ILE A 20 -12.68 -25.96 -6.65
C ILE A 20 -11.61 -24.95 -6.21
N PHE A 21 -11.39 -24.75 -4.91
CA PHE A 21 -10.52 -23.70 -4.38
C PHE A 21 -9.13 -23.68 -5.04
N GLY A 22 -8.51 -24.85 -5.23
CA GLY A 22 -7.21 -24.98 -5.92
C GLY A 22 -7.22 -24.58 -7.39
N THR A 23 -8.39 -24.36 -8.01
CA THR A 23 -8.52 -23.89 -9.39
C THR A 23 -8.85 -22.39 -9.50
N LEU A 24 -8.94 -21.71 -8.34
CA LEU A 24 -9.20 -20.27 -8.25
C LEU A 24 -7.88 -19.53 -8.15
N ASN A 25 -7.64 -18.57 -9.04
CA ASN A 25 -6.53 -17.64 -8.93
C ASN A 25 -6.93 -16.52 -7.97
N LEU A 26 -6.39 -16.54 -6.76
CA LEU A 26 -6.66 -15.54 -5.73
C LEU A 26 -5.82 -14.27 -5.88
N ASP A 27 -4.77 -14.32 -6.69
CA ASP A 27 -3.80 -13.23 -6.89
C ASP A 27 -3.57 -12.92 -8.38
N PRO A 28 -4.65 -12.66 -9.15
CA PRO A 28 -4.47 -12.19 -10.52
C PRO A 28 -3.75 -10.82 -10.54
N PRO A 29 -3.05 -10.45 -11.63
CA PRO A 29 -2.23 -9.24 -11.70
C PRO A 29 -2.96 -7.94 -11.35
N TYR A 30 -4.27 -7.87 -11.59
CA TYR A 30 -5.13 -6.76 -11.23
C TYR A 30 -5.72 -6.87 -9.82
N GLN A 31 -5.47 -7.99 -9.10
CA GLN A 31 -5.96 -8.14 -7.74
C GLN A 31 -5.21 -7.20 -6.81
N ARG A 32 -5.97 -6.54 -5.97
CA ARG A 32 -5.44 -5.62 -4.97
C ARG A 32 -4.89 -6.42 -3.79
N GLU A 33 -3.74 -6.01 -3.27
CA GLU A 33 -3.35 -6.40 -1.92
C GLU A 33 -4.38 -5.81 -0.96
N GLY A 34 -5.31 -6.63 -0.51
CA GLY A 34 -6.33 -6.24 0.46
C GLY A 34 -5.81 -6.37 1.88
N ASP A 35 -6.44 -5.67 2.82
CA ASP A 35 -6.25 -5.94 4.24
C ASP A 35 -6.55 -7.41 4.51
N ILE A 36 -5.60 -8.11 5.13
CA ILE A 36 -5.84 -9.49 5.57
C ILE A 36 -6.87 -9.41 6.71
N TRP A 37 -7.95 -10.17 6.57
CA TRP A 37 -8.97 -10.22 7.61
C TRP A 37 -8.39 -10.71 8.93
N SER A 38 -8.70 -10.00 10.01
CA SER A 38 -8.45 -10.50 11.36
C SER A 38 -9.19 -11.81 11.60
N ARG A 39 -8.72 -12.60 12.57
CA ARG A 39 -9.39 -13.85 12.95
C ARG A 39 -10.86 -13.61 13.32
N ASP A 40 -11.16 -12.54 14.03
CA ASP A 40 -12.53 -12.19 14.43
C ASP A 40 -13.43 -11.89 13.23
N LYS A 41 -12.89 -11.22 12.20
CA LYS A 41 -13.64 -10.96 10.96
C LYS A 41 -13.90 -12.23 10.16
N LYS A 42 -12.96 -13.19 10.16
CA LYS A 42 -13.15 -14.51 9.55
C LYS A 42 -14.20 -15.32 10.31
N ARG A 43 -14.15 -15.30 11.64
CA ARG A 43 -15.16 -15.94 12.53
C ARG A 43 -16.56 -15.38 12.30
N LEU A 44 -16.70 -14.05 12.24
CA LEU A 44 -17.99 -13.39 11.98
C LEU A 44 -18.55 -13.76 10.60
N PHE A 45 -17.70 -13.98 9.61
CA PHE A 45 -18.14 -14.43 8.30
C PHE A 45 -18.70 -15.88 8.36
N ILE A 46 -18.02 -16.80 9.04
CA ILE A 46 -18.54 -18.18 9.23
C ILE A 46 -19.81 -18.19 10.08
N ASP A 47 -19.86 -17.36 11.13
CA ASP A 47 -21.06 -17.13 11.94
C ASP A 47 -22.26 -16.76 11.04
N SER A 48 -22.05 -15.79 10.14
CA SER A 48 -23.10 -15.36 9.21
C SER A 48 -23.59 -16.52 8.31
N LEU A 49 -22.70 -17.40 7.88
CA LEU A 49 -23.09 -18.54 7.05
C LEU A 49 -23.89 -19.59 7.84
N ILE A 50 -23.45 -19.93 9.06
CA ILE A 50 -24.14 -20.91 9.91
C ILE A 50 -25.52 -20.41 10.32
N ASN A 51 -25.65 -19.13 10.61
CA ASN A 51 -26.91 -18.49 10.99
C ASN A 51 -27.77 -18.03 9.77
N GLY A 52 -27.39 -18.40 8.54
CA GLY A 52 -28.19 -18.16 7.34
C GLY A 52 -28.29 -16.71 6.90
N PHE A 53 -27.41 -15.81 7.39
CA PHE A 53 -27.39 -14.41 6.94
C PHE A 53 -26.93 -14.29 5.51
N ASP A 54 -27.49 -13.32 4.79
CA ASP A 54 -27.02 -12.94 3.44
C ASP A 54 -25.62 -12.33 3.51
N VAL A 55 -24.77 -12.75 2.59
CA VAL A 55 -23.37 -12.27 2.47
C VAL A 55 -23.12 -11.71 1.09
N PRO A 56 -22.15 -10.76 0.96
CA PRO A 56 -21.86 -10.15 -0.32
C PRO A 56 -21.48 -11.16 -1.41
N LYS A 57 -21.90 -10.89 -2.65
CA LYS A 57 -21.67 -11.71 -3.84
C LYS A 57 -20.20 -11.94 -4.12
N PHE A 58 -19.89 -13.09 -4.73
CA PHE A 58 -18.58 -13.33 -5.34
C PHE A 58 -18.58 -12.88 -6.80
N TYR A 59 -17.43 -12.40 -7.26
CA TYR A 59 -17.22 -12.03 -8.64
C TYR A 59 -15.97 -12.73 -9.18
N PHE A 60 -16.16 -13.53 -10.23
CA PHE A 60 -15.12 -14.30 -10.87
C PHE A 60 -14.98 -13.88 -12.34
N ASN A 61 -13.77 -13.93 -12.88
CA ASN A 61 -13.52 -13.79 -14.30
C ASN A 61 -13.01 -15.12 -14.84
N ARG A 62 -13.72 -15.69 -15.82
CA ARG A 62 -13.30 -16.95 -16.44
C ARG A 62 -12.03 -16.72 -17.24
N ILE A 63 -11.02 -17.56 -17.01
CA ILE A 63 -9.78 -17.54 -17.77
C ILE A 63 -10.04 -18.25 -19.09
N THR A 64 -9.98 -17.50 -20.19
CA THR A 64 -10.23 -18.04 -21.54
C THR A 64 -8.96 -18.52 -22.24
N ARG A 65 -7.77 -18.20 -21.72
CA ARG A 65 -6.50 -18.75 -22.17
C ARG A 65 -6.31 -20.15 -21.58
N LEU A 66 -5.92 -21.09 -22.40
CA LEU A 66 -5.64 -22.47 -21.96
C LEU A 66 -4.18 -22.71 -21.59
N THR A 67 -3.30 -21.81 -22.01
CA THR A 67 -1.84 -21.89 -21.79
C THR A 67 -1.28 -20.54 -21.39
N ASP A 68 -0.23 -20.58 -20.59
CA ASP A 68 0.57 -19.41 -20.24
C ASP A 68 1.49 -19.00 -21.41
N ASN A 69 2.25 -17.90 -21.24
CA ASN A 69 3.16 -17.35 -22.26
C ASN A 69 4.31 -18.31 -22.62
N ASP A 70 4.63 -19.26 -21.74
CA ASP A 70 5.63 -20.32 -21.95
C ASP A 70 5.05 -21.61 -22.56
N GLY A 71 3.73 -21.64 -22.86
CA GLY A 71 3.04 -22.80 -23.42
C GLY A 71 2.56 -23.83 -22.37
N SER A 72 2.81 -23.62 -21.07
CA SER A 72 2.31 -24.49 -20.01
C SER A 72 0.80 -24.33 -19.83
N ARG A 73 0.11 -25.43 -19.44
CA ARG A 73 -1.34 -25.38 -19.18
C ARG A 73 -1.60 -24.61 -17.89
N LEU A 74 -2.46 -23.59 -17.97
CA LEU A 74 -2.89 -22.83 -16.80
C LEU A 74 -3.60 -23.74 -15.78
N ALA A 75 -3.15 -23.68 -14.53
CA ALA A 75 -3.72 -24.43 -13.41
C ALA A 75 -5.08 -23.86 -12.99
N TYR A 76 -5.32 -22.56 -13.23
CA TYR A 76 -6.51 -21.84 -12.76
C TYR A 76 -7.60 -21.78 -13.83
N ARG A 77 -8.85 -21.86 -13.37
CA ARG A 77 -10.06 -21.73 -14.22
C ARG A 77 -10.69 -20.34 -14.12
N TYR A 78 -10.55 -19.71 -12.97
CA TYR A 78 -11.16 -18.41 -12.67
C TYR A 78 -10.18 -17.52 -11.93
N ASP A 79 -10.12 -16.26 -12.31
CA ASP A 79 -9.56 -15.21 -11.48
C ASP A 79 -10.64 -14.71 -10.52
N VAL A 80 -10.30 -14.58 -9.24
CA VAL A 80 -11.20 -14.00 -8.24
C VAL A 80 -11.12 -12.48 -8.33
N VAL A 81 -12.19 -11.87 -8.81
CA VAL A 81 -12.30 -10.41 -8.94
C VAL A 81 -12.65 -9.78 -7.59
N ASP A 82 -13.67 -10.31 -6.90
CA ASP A 82 -14.00 -9.94 -5.52
C ASP A 82 -14.40 -11.16 -4.70
N GLY A 83 -14.06 -11.14 -3.40
CA GLY A 83 -14.36 -12.20 -2.45
C GLY A 83 -13.16 -13.03 -2.00
N LYS A 84 -11.91 -12.65 -2.36
CA LYS A 84 -10.68 -13.35 -1.95
C LYS A 84 -10.65 -13.67 -0.44
N GLN A 85 -10.86 -12.66 0.41
CA GLN A 85 -10.79 -12.82 1.87
C GLN A 85 -11.89 -13.75 2.40
N ARG A 86 -13.07 -13.73 1.80
CA ARG A 86 -14.18 -14.64 2.14
C ARG A 86 -13.87 -16.07 1.74
N LEU A 87 -13.32 -16.29 0.54
CA LEU A 87 -12.87 -17.61 0.10
C LEU A 87 -11.75 -18.16 0.99
N GLN A 88 -10.78 -17.34 1.34
CA GLN A 88 -9.70 -17.73 2.25
C GLN A 88 -10.24 -18.09 3.65
N ALA A 89 -11.13 -17.25 4.21
CA ALA A 89 -11.76 -17.55 5.51
C ALA A 89 -12.53 -18.88 5.48
N LEU A 90 -13.27 -19.11 4.41
CA LEU A 90 -14.01 -20.38 4.22
C LEU A 90 -13.05 -21.57 4.16
N TYR A 91 -12.05 -21.50 3.31
CA TYR A 91 -11.08 -22.59 3.15
C TYR A 91 -10.31 -22.89 4.42
N GLU A 92 -9.80 -21.86 5.11
CA GLU A 92 -9.06 -22.01 6.37
C GLU A 92 -9.94 -22.62 7.49
N PHE A 93 -11.24 -22.26 7.55
CA PHE A 93 -12.17 -22.87 8.50
C PHE A 93 -12.38 -24.36 8.23
N PHE A 94 -12.61 -24.75 6.97
CA PHE A 94 -12.75 -26.14 6.58
C PHE A 94 -11.45 -26.94 6.70
N ALA A 95 -10.29 -26.28 6.59
CA ALA A 95 -8.97 -26.86 6.86
C ALA A 95 -8.67 -27.02 8.37
N GLY A 96 -9.52 -26.47 9.25
CA GLY A 96 -9.34 -26.55 10.71
C GLY A 96 -8.34 -25.53 11.28
N GLU A 97 -8.00 -24.47 10.53
CA GLU A 97 -7.02 -23.48 10.99
C GLU A 97 -7.54 -22.57 12.11
N TYR A 98 -8.85 -22.51 12.28
CA TYR A 98 -9.49 -21.80 13.37
C TYR A 98 -10.88 -22.35 13.68
N ALA A 99 -11.38 -22.05 14.89
CA ALA A 99 -12.69 -22.42 15.40
C ALA A 99 -13.64 -21.21 15.42
N LEU A 100 -14.92 -21.44 15.67
CA LEU A 100 -15.92 -20.39 15.94
C LEU A 100 -15.49 -19.52 17.13
N ALA A 101 -16.12 -18.37 17.29
CA ALA A 101 -15.88 -17.50 18.44
C ALA A 101 -16.41 -18.16 19.74
N ASP A 102 -15.78 -17.85 20.87
CA ASP A 102 -16.19 -18.38 22.18
C ASP A 102 -17.54 -17.83 22.65
N ASP A 103 -18.01 -16.76 22.04
CA ASP A 103 -19.30 -16.10 22.25
C ASP A 103 -20.31 -16.35 21.11
N PHE A 104 -20.02 -17.31 20.21
CA PHE A 104 -20.90 -17.67 19.11
C PHE A 104 -22.29 -18.07 19.62
N LYS A 105 -23.33 -17.61 18.92
CA LYS A 105 -24.73 -17.97 19.20
C LYS A 105 -25.37 -18.55 17.94
N TYR A 106 -26.03 -19.70 18.10
CA TYR A 106 -26.86 -20.30 17.05
C TYR A 106 -28.30 -19.81 17.22
N PHE A 107 -28.83 -19.07 16.23
CA PHE A 107 -30.11 -18.38 16.37
C PHE A 107 -31.33 -19.27 16.12
N ASP A 108 -31.17 -20.38 15.40
CA ASP A 108 -32.27 -21.28 15.13
C ASP A 108 -32.63 -22.19 16.33
N ASP A 109 -31.67 -22.41 17.24
CA ASP A 109 -31.87 -23.21 18.44
C ASP A 109 -30.88 -22.80 19.54
N GLU A 110 -31.36 -22.06 20.56
CA GLU A 110 -30.54 -21.55 21.67
C GLU A 110 -30.00 -22.66 22.59
N ASP A 111 -30.55 -23.87 22.55
CA ASP A 111 -30.08 -25.03 23.34
C ASP A 111 -28.83 -25.67 22.72
N ILE A 112 -28.52 -25.37 21.48
CA ILE A 112 -27.32 -25.85 20.77
C ILE A 112 -26.16 -24.88 20.95
N ASN A 113 -25.10 -25.32 21.62
CA ASN A 113 -23.91 -24.54 21.83
C ASN A 113 -22.81 -24.93 20.81
N LEU A 114 -22.52 -24.07 19.86
CA LEU A 114 -21.42 -24.23 18.89
C LEU A 114 -20.20 -23.35 19.21
N ALA A 115 -20.20 -22.59 20.31
CA ALA A 115 -19.15 -21.69 20.68
C ALA A 115 -17.79 -22.40 20.79
N GLY A 116 -16.78 -21.89 20.14
CA GLY A 116 -15.42 -22.43 20.14
C GLY A 116 -15.22 -23.71 19.33
N LEU A 117 -16.27 -24.28 18.70
CA LEU A 117 -16.13 -25.50 17.91
C LEU A 117 -15.42 -25.26 16.58
N SER A 118 -14.54 -26.18 16.23
CA SER A 118 -13.93 -26.28 14.90
C SER A 118 -14.88 -26.89 13.88
N CYS A 119 -14.58 -26.75 12.60
CA CYS A 119 -15.35 -27.34 11.51
C CYS A 119 -15.49 -28.89 11.68
N SER A 120 -14.43 -29.59 12.13
CA SER A 120 -14.44 -31.04 12.36
C SER A 120 -15.32 -31.46 13.55
N GLU A 121 -15.35 -30.65 14.62
CA GLU A 121 -16.22 -30.89 15.77
C GLU A 121 -17.68 -30.64 15.39
N ILE A 122 -18.00 -29.56 14.68
CA ILE A 122 -19.37 -29.35 14.18
C ILE A 122 -19.82 -30.52 13.29
N LYS A 123 -18.92 -31.03 12.43
CA LYS A 123 -19.24 -32.18 11.58
C LYS A 123 -19.56 -33.45 12.39
N SER A 124 -18.84 -33.70 13.48
CA SER A 124 -19.00 -34.89 14.29
C SER A 124 -20.17 -34.79 15.28
N GLU A 125 -20.38 -33.65 15.91
CA GLU A 125 -21.34 -33.46 16.98
C GLU A 125 -22.69 -32.93 16.48
N HIS A 126 -22.66 -32.10 15.41
CA HIS A 126 -23.84 -31.46 14.82
C HIS A 126 -23.90 -31.69 13.29
N PRO A 127 -23.97 -32.93 12.80
CA PRO A 127 -23.86 -33.22 11.35
C PRO A 127 -24.96 -32.56 10.50
N GLY A 128 -26.12 -32.25 11.07
CA GLY A 128 -27.18 -31.48 10.40
C GLY A 128 -26.74 -30.05 10.07
N ILE A 129 -26.22 -29.34 11.07
CA ILE A 129 -25.74 -27.96 10.92
C ILE A 129 -24.54 -27.91 9.96
N TYR A 130 -23.62 -28.88 10.05
CA TYR A 130 -22.54 -29.03 9.10
C TYR A 130 -23.05 -29.21 7.66
N ALA A 131 -24.07 -30.06 7.46
CA ALA A 131 -24.65 -30.26 6.14
C ALA A 131 -25.33 -29.00 5.60
N ASP A 132 -25.98 -28.23 6.45
CA ASP A 132 -26.62 -26.97 6.07
C ASP A 132 -25.58 -25.91 5.71
N LEU A 133 -24.48 -25.79 6.49
CA LEU A 133 -23.33 -24.97 6.14
C LEU A 133 -22.75 -25.37 4.76
N CYS A 134 -22.57 -26.65 4.48
CA CYS A 134 -22.07 -27.14 3.19
C CYS A 134 -23.00 -26.79 2.03
N ARG A 135 -24.31 -26.77 2.27
CA ARG A 135 -25.33 -26.43 1.27
C ARG A 135 -25.59 -24.92 1.11
N TYR A 136 -25.08 -24.10 2.04
CA TYR A 136 -25.24 -22.64 1.92
C TYR A 136 -24.81 -22.19 0.54
N ARG A 137 -25.60 -21.33 -0.12
CA ARG A 137 -25.40 -20.91 -1.50
C ARG A 137 -25.05 -19.45 -1.58
N PHE A 138 -24.02 -19.17 -2.36
CA PHE A 138 -23.57 -17.81 -2.63
C PHE A 138 -24.13 -17.29 -3.95
N ASP A 139 -24.43 -16.02 -4.00
CA ASP A 139 -24.59 -15.30 -5.27
C ASP A 139 -23.22 -15.18 -5.94
N ILE A 140 -22.99 -15.90 -7.03
CA ILE A 140 -21.74 -15.84 -7.81
C ILE A 140 -22.01 -15.25 -9.20
N ILE A 141 -21.30 -14.19 -9.53
CA ILE A 141 -21.32 -13.57 -10.85
C ILE A 141 -20.02 -13.93 -11.58
N VAL A 142 -20.14 -14.53 -12.74
CA VAL A 142 -18.98 -14.85 -13.59
C VAL A 142 -18.95 -13.96 -14.81
N PHE A 143 -17.79 -13.33 -15.03
CA PHE A 143 -17.47 -12.64 -16.29
C PHE A 143 -16.82 -13.62 -17.26
N ASP A 144 -17.19 -13.55 -18.51
CA ASP A 144 -16.67 -14.44 -19.54
C ASP A 144 -15.50 -13.79 -20.27
N GLY A 145 -14.30 -13.91 -19.69
CA GLY A 145 -13.05 -13.39 -20.26
C GLY A 145 -13.04 -11.87 -20.43
N LEU A 146 -13.39 -11.12 -19.38
CA LEU A 146 -13.21 -9.67 -19.38
C LEU A 146 -11.73 -9.31 -19.48
N ALA A 147 -11.45 -8.30 -20.32
CA ALA A 147 -10.14 -7.68 -20.34
C ALA A 147 -9.86 -6.96 -19.02
N GLU A 148 -8.62 -6.97 -18.54
CA GLU A 148 -8.15 -6.39 -17.29
C GLU A 148 -8.66 -4.96 -17.06
N ARG A 149 -8.56 -4.09 -18.07
CA ARG A 149 -9.06 -2.71 -18.02
C ARG A 149 -10.56 -2.59 -17.65
N ARG A 150 -11.39 -3.56 -18.06
CA ARG A 150 -12.82 -3.55 -17.73
C ARG A 150 -13.11 -4.11 -16.36
N ILE A 151 -12.24 -4.96 -15.85
CA ILE A 151 -12.31 -5.47 -14.48
C ILE A 151 -12.03 -4.33 -13.52
N ASP A 152 -10.99 -3.52 -13.78
CA ASP A 152 -10.66 -2.34 -12.97
C ASP A 152 -11.84 -1.35 -12.89
N GLU A 153 -12.48 -1.04 -14.03
CA GLU A 153 -13.66 -0.15 -14.07
C GLU A 153 -14.85 -0.74 -13.30
N PHE A 154 -15.05 -2.05 -13.40
CA PHE A 154 -16.09 -2.75 -12.65
C PHE A 154 -15.82 -2.72 -11.14
N PHE A 155 -14.57 -2.91 -10.74
CA PHE A 155 -14.15 -2.83 -9.34
C PHE A 155 -14.44 -1.45 -8.73
N ILE A 156 -14.17 -0.38 -9.48
CA ILE A 156 -14.48 1.00 -9.06
C ILE A 156 -15.98 1.11 -8.77
N ARG A 157 -16.82 0.63 -9.67
CA ARG A 157 -18.29 0.70 -9.55
C ARG A 157 -18.85 -0.17 -8.43
N LEU A 158 -18.31 -1.37 -8.20
CA LEU A 158 -18.72 -2.23 -7.08
C LEU A 158 -18.45 -1.58 -5.72
N ASN A 159 -17.34 -0.85 -5.61
CA ASN A 159 -16.94 -0.20 -4.38
C ASN A 159 -17.47 1.25 -4.26
N GLU A 160 -18.25 1.75 -5.22
CA GLU A 160 -18.91 3.07 -5.10
C GLU A 160 -19.87 3.15 -3.91
N GLY A 161 -20.33 2.01 -3.39
CA GLY A 161 -21.08 1.92 -2.11
C GLY A 161 -20.20 2.05 -0.86
N VAL A 162 -18.88 1.78 -0.97
CA VAL A 162 -17.86 2.05 0.05
C VAL A 162 -16.86 2.99 -0.61
N ALA A 163 -16.84 4.25 -0.20
CA ALA A 163 -15.98 5.26 -0.81
C ALA A 163 -14.53 4.78 -0.87
N LEU A 164 -14.05 4.47 -2.09
CA LEU A 164 -12.63 4.19 -2.31
C LEU A 164 -11.79 5.33 -1.75
N ASN A 165 -10.77 5.01 -0.98
CA ASN A 165 -9.81 6.03 -0.62
C ASN A 165 -9.08 6.55 -1.88
N ALA A 166 -8.40 7.70 -1.77
CA ALA A 166 -7.78 8.33 -2.94
C ALA A 166 -6.71 7.44 -3.61
N GLN A 167 -6.02 6.62 -2.82
CA GLN A 167 -4.98 5.70 -3.30
C GLN A 167 -5.57 4.57 -4.13
N GLU A 168 -6.68 4.00 -3.66
CA GLU A 168 -7.41 2.94 -4.36
C GLU A 168 -7.95 3.41 -5.70
N ARG A 169 -8.48 4.65 -5.74
CA ARG A 169 -8.94 5.25 -7.01
C ARG A 169 -7.80 5.40 -8.01
N ARG A 170 -6.65 5.93 -7.57
CA ARG A 170 -5.47 6.07 -8.43
C ARG A 170 -4.93 4.73 -8.92
N ALA A 171 -4.85 3.74 -8.03
CA ALA A 171 -4.42 2.38 -8.39
C ALA A 171 -5.34 1.70 -9.42
N ALA A 172 -6.63 2.07 -9.44
CA ALA A 172 -7.60 1.56 -10.41
C ALA A 172 -7.62 2.32 -11.73
N MET A 173 -6.92 3.47 -11.85
CA MET A 173 -6.76 4.19 -13.11
C MET A 173 -5.79 3.43 -14.03
N SER A 174 -6.27 2.95 -15.18
CA SER A 174 -5.45 2.22 -16.16
C SER A 174 -4.58 3.19 -16.94
N SER A 175 -3.30 3.29 -16.59
CA SER A 175 -2.29 4.10 -17.28
C SER A 175 -0.89 3.50 -17.10
N ALA A 176 0.06 3.87 -17.97
CA ALA A 176 1.47 3.50 -17.81
C ALA A 176 2.03 3.95 -16.45
N LEU A 177 1.56 5.10 -15.94
CA LEU A 177 1.95 5.60 -14.62
C LEU A 177 1.49 4.66 -13.50
N SER A 178 0.22 4.24 -13.50
CA SER A 178 -0.31 3.32 -12.48
C SER A 178 0.42 1.97 -12.49
N ALA A 179 0.72 1.46 -13.67
CA ALA A 179 1.47 0.21 -13.84
C ALA A 179 2.90 0.35 -13.32
N GLY A 180 3.61 1.42 -13.71
CA GLY A 180 5.00 1.66 -13.31
C GLY A 180 5.17 1.94 -11.82
N VAL A 181 4.27 2.71 -11.21
CA VAL A 181 4.26 2.95 -9.76
C VAL A 181 4.08 1.62 -9.00
N ARG A 182 3.15 0.78 -9.43
CA ARG A 182 2.89 -0.55 -8.83
C ARG A 182 4.09 -1.48 -9.01
N ASP A 183 4.70 -1.47 -10.19
CA ASP A 183 5.88 -2.27 -10.46
C ASP A 183 7.06 -1.85 -9.58
N LEU A 184 7.40 -0.58 -9.50
CA LEU A 184 8.45 -0.09 -8.59
C LEU A 184 8.15 -0.41 -7.12
N ALA A 185 6.91 -0.24 -6.67
CA ALA A 185 6.53 -0.58 -5.30
C ALA A 185 6.70 -2.07 -4.98
N LYS A 186 6.55 -2.96 -5.97
CA LYS A 186 6.65 -4.41 -5.81
C LYS A 186 8.02 -5.00 -6.14
N SER A 187 8.73 -4.45 -7.12
CA SER A 187 9.97 -5.04 -7.65
C SER A 187 11.23 -4.42 -7.06
N ASN A 188 11.21 -3.11 -6.75
CA ASN A 188 12.38 -2.38 -6.27
C ASN A 188 12.84 -2.86 -4.88
N CYS A 189 14.15 -3.03 -4.68
CA CYS A 189 14.73 -3.54 -3.43
C CYS A 189 14.43 -2.62 -2.24
N PHE A 190 14.66 -1.32 -2.39
CA PHE A 190 14.38 -0.33 -1.35
C PHE A 190 12.88 -0.33 -0.96
N ALA A 191 11.97 -0.33 -1.94
CA ALA A 191 10.54 -0.35 -1.68
C ALA A 191 10.09 -1.61 -0.93
N LYS A 192 10.67 -2.76 -1.27
CA LYS A 192 10.36 -4.03 -0.60
C LYS A 192 10.93 -4.12 0.81
N ARG A 193 12.16 -3.67 1.00
CA ARG A 193 12.96 -3.88 2.19
C ARG A 193 12.79 -2.75 3.19
N CYS A 194 13.01 -1.53 2.75
CA CYS A 194 13.10 -0.37 3.63
C CYS A 194 11.75 0.32 3.87
N LEU A 195 10.88 0.38 2.84
CA LEU A 195 9.55 0.99 2.92
C LEU A 195 8.44 0.04 3.37
N ARG A 196 8.76 -1.18 3.76
CA ARG A 196 7.80 -2.24 4.06
C ARG A 196 6.61 -1.74 4.92
N ARG A 197 5.49 -1.44 4.26
CA ARG A 197 4.26 -0.93 4.88
C ARG A 197 3.18 -2.00 4.82
N ARG A 198 2.65 -2.39 5.97
CA ARG A 198 1.56 -3.39 6.07
C ARG A 198 0.20 -2.86 5.63
N ALA A 199 0.05 -1.56 5.42
CA ALA A 199 -1.23 -0.97 5.05
C ALA A 199 -1.38 -0.83 3.53
N ARG A 200 -2.61 -1.03 3.09
CA ARG A 200 -3.11 -1.07 1.72
C ARG A 200 -2.59 0.11 0.88
N TYR A 201 -1.87 -0.16 -0.21
CA TYR A 201 -1.33 0.83 -1.16
C TYR A 201 -0.42 1.93 -0.59
N LYS A 202 0.13 1.77 0.61
CA LYS A 202 1.01 2.80 1.18
C LYS A 202 2.32 2.94 0.42
N ASN A 203 2.90 1.84 -0.06
CA ASN A 203 4.11 1.91 -0.86
C ASN A 203 3.81 2.55 -2.23
N ASP A 204 2.69 2.20 -2.88
CA ASP A 204 2.27 2.83 -4.13
C ASP A 204 2.10 4.35 -3.98
N GLU A 205 1.52 4.80 -2.85
CA GLU A 205 1.39 6.24 -2.58
C GLU A 205 2.73 6.93 -2.40
N ILE A 206 3.68 6.29 -1.71
CA ILE A 206 5.02 6.84 -1.53
C ILE A 206 5.74 6.95 -2.87
N ILE A 207 5.71 5.89 -3.69
CA ILE A 207 6.30 5.91 -5.03
C ILE A 207 5.61 6.96 -5.92
N ALA A 208 4.28 7.09 -5.87
CA ALA A 208 3.56 8.12 -6.60
C ALA A 208 3.98 9.55 -6.18
N LYS A 209 4.24 9.77 -4.89
CA LYS A 209 4.78 11.05 -4.40
C LYS A 209 6.19 11.29 -4.90
N TYR A 210 7.02 10.26 -5.01
CA TYR A 210 8.37 10.36 -5.57
C TYR A 210 8.32 10.77 -7.05
N VAL A 211 7.44 10.16 -7.84
CA VAL A 211 7.23 10.57 -9.24
C VAL A 211 6.79 12.02 -9.33
N LEU A 212 5.85 12.45 -8.47
CA LEU A 212 5.39 13.84 -8.43
C LEU A 212 6.52 14.81 -8.03
N VAL A 213 7.39 14.43 -7.09
CA VAL A 213 8.57 15.23 -6.70
C VAL A 213 9.51 15.40 -7.87
N VAL A 214 9.86 14.32 -8.57
CA VAL A 214 10.75 14.38 -9.76
C VAL A 214 10.13 15.26 -10.85
N GLU A 215 8.83 15.10 -11.13
CA GLU A 215 8.12 15.91 -12.12
C GLU A 215 8.22 17.41 -11.79
N MET A 216 7.93 17.78 -10.53
CA MET A 216 7.99 19.20 -10.11
C MET A 216 9.41 19.77 -10.16
N LEU A 217 10.42 18.96 -9.81
CA LEU A 217 11.81 19.40 -9.90
C LEU A 217 12.23 19.66 -11.35
N GLU A 218 11.86 18.79 -12.28
CA GLU A 218 12.24 18.96 -13.69
C GLU A 218 11.44 20.04 -14.41
N ASP A 219 10.16 20.20 -14.11
CA ASP A 219 9.28 21.12 -14.82
C ASP A 219 9.26 22.52 -14.17
N GLU A 220 9.36 22.62 -12.85
CA GLU A 220 9.17 23.88 -12.11
C GLU A 220 10.40 24.30 -11.28
N ASN A 221 11.42 23.46 -11.20
CA ASN A 221 12.62 23.64 -10.36
C ASN A 221 12.30 23.92 -8.88
N LYS A 222 11.14 23.49 -8.39
CA LYS A 222 10.69 23.64 -7.01
C LYS A 222 9.59 22.66 -6.65
N ILE A 223 9.47 22.34 -5.35
CA ILE A 223 8.36 21.55 -4.82
C ILE A 223 7.22 22.49 -4.42
N LEU A 224 6.05 22.30 -4.99
CA LEU A 224 4.84 23.05 -4.62
C LEU A 224 4.09 22.41 -3.46
N ASP A 225 3.64 21.18 -3.63
CA ASP A 225 3.07 20.33 -2.57
C ASP A 225 2.91 18.88 -3.06
N THR A 226 2.79 17.94 -2.12
CA THR A 226 2.50 16.52 -2.42
C THR A 226 1.11 16.09 -1.96
N LYS A 227 0.15 17.03 -1.96
CA LYS A 227 -1.23 16.81 -1.53
C LYS A 227 -1.99 15.96 -2.54
N LYS A 228 -3.10 15.39 -2.05
CA LYS A 228 -4.00 14.54 -2.83
C LYS A 228 -4.38 15.13 -4.19
N GLY A 229 -4.71 16.42 -4.25
CA GLY A 229 -5.15 17.09 -5.47
C GLY A 229 -4.14 17.05 -6.60
N ARG A 230 -2.84 17.24 -6.30
CA ARG A 230 -1.76 17.17 -7.31
C ARG A 230 -1.52 15.74 -7.77
N LEU A 231 -1.52 14.79 -6.85
CA LEU A 231 -1.43 13.38 -7.21
C LEU A 231 -2.58 12.97 -8.14
N ASP A 232 -3.82 13.32 -7.79
CA ASP A 232 -4.99 13.00 -8.61
C ASP A 232 -4.89 13.67 -10.00
N ALA A 233 -4.39 14.92 -10.09
CA ALA A 233 -4.17 15.62 -11.34
C ALA A 233 -3.09 14.96 -12.22
N MET A 234 -1.97 14.51 -11.62
CA MET A 234 -0.92 13.77 -12.33
C MET A 234 -1.45 12.47 -12.93
N TYR A 235 -2.19 11.69 -12.16
CA TYR A 235 -2.80 10.45 -12.65
C TYR A 235 -3.83 10.71 -13.75
N LYS A 236 -4.64 11.77 -13.62
CA LYS A 236 -5.60 12.16 -14.66
C LYS A 236 -4.89 12.53 -15.95
N ARG A 237 -3.81 13.33 -15.91
CA ARG A 237 -2.98 13.66 -17.10
C ARG A 237 -2.42 12.41 -17.79
N ALA A 238 -2.01 11.41 -17.00
CA ALA A 238 -1.53 10.13 -17.54
C ALA A 238 -2.65 9.32 -18.23
N VAL A 239 -3.87 9.33 -17.67
CA VAL A 239 -5.03 8.66 -18.29
C VAL A 239 -5.48 9.40 -19.56
N ASP A 240 -5.48 10.73 -19.54
CA ASP A 240 -5.90 11.58 -20.66
C ASP A 240 -4.81 11.66 -21.76
N GLY A 241 -3.65 11.05 -21.58
CA GLY A 241 -2.52 11.04 -22.52
C GLY A 241 -1.76 12.38 -22.61
N VAL A 242 -2.05 13.32 -21.72
CA VAL A 242 -1.31 14.61 -21.61
C VAL A 242 0.09 14.36 -21.05
N LEU A 243 0.21 13.46 -20.09
CA LEU A 243 1.49 12.92 -19.63
C LEU A 243 1.73 11.62 -20.41
N ASP A 244 2.54 11.69 -21.45
CA ASP A 244 2.78 10.58 -22.37
C ASP A 244 3.65 9.46 -21.76
N ASP A 245 3.62 8.28 -22.38
CA ASP A 245 4.34 7.09 -21.89
C ASP A 245 5.86 7.29 -21.86
N LYS A 246 6.42 8.12 -22.76
CA LYS A 246 7.85 8.42 -22.80
C LYS A 246 8.25 9.26 -21.59
N ARG A 247 7.46 10.29 -21.27
CA ARG A 247 7.69 11.13 -20.08
C ARG A 247 7.49 10.31 -18.80
N ILE A 248 6.45 9.49 -18.73
CA ILE A 248 6.21 8.58 -17.61
C ILE A 248 7.41 7.65 -17.39
N SER A 249 7.91 7.00 -18.43
CA SER A 249 9.07 6.10 -18.35
C SER A 249 10.33 6.85 -17.87
N HIS A 250 10.55 8.09 -18.31
CA HIS A 250 11.65 8.91 -17.85
C HIS A 250 11.53 9.22 -16.35
N LEU A 251 10.37 9.69 -15.88
CA LEU A 251 10.14 9.99 -14.47
C LEU A 251 10.32 8.77 -13.57
N LEU A 252 9.80 7.62 -13.98
CA LEU A 252 9.95 6.36 -13.26
C LEU A 252 11.42 5.91 -13.21
N GLY A 253 12.18 6.11 -14.30
CA GLY A 253 13.62 5.87 -14.35
C GLY A 253 14.36 6.70 -13.31
N ARG A 254 14.11 8.00 -13.26
CA ARG A 254 14.72 8.92 -12.28
C ARG A 254 14.39 8.52 -10.84
N VAL A 255 13.13 8.12 -10.59
CA VAL A 255 12.74 7.58 -9.27
C VAL A 255 13.53 6.34 -8.95
N LYS A 256 13.65 5.40 -9.89
CA LYS A 256 14.41 4.16 -9.69
C LYS A 256 15.87 4.43 -9.34
N ASP A 257 16.54 5.31 -10.08
CA ASP A 257 17.94 5.67 -9.85
C ASP A 257 18.13 6.24 -8.42
N THR A 258 17.26 7.13 -7.98
CA THR A 258 17.30 7.67 -6.61
C THR A 258 17.04 6.59 -5.55
N LEU A 259 16.12 5.65 -5.80
CA LEU A 259 15.86 4.54 -4.89
C LEU A 259 17.06 3.59 -4.77
N GLU A 260 17.86 3.43 -5.80
CA GLU A 260 19.10 2.65 -5.76
C GLU A 260 20.13 3.29 -4.82
N VAL A 261 20.30 4.60 -4.87
CA VAL A 261 21.14 5.33 -3.90
C VAL A 261 20.62 5.17 -2.47
N MET A 262 19.32 5.30 -2.27
CA MET A 262 18.71 5.15 -0.94
C MET A 262 18.80 3.71 -0.41
N ASP A 263 18.81 2.69 -1.26
CA ASP A 263 18.92 1.29 -0.84
C ASP A 263 20.25 0.97 -0.15
N GLU A 264 21.30 1.72 -0.47
CA GLU A 264 22.62 1.60 0.20
C GLU A 264 22.64 2.27 1.58
N VAL A 265 21.79 3.28 1.81
CA VAL A 265 21.75 4.08 3.03
C VAL A 265 20.83 3.49 4.09
N PHE A 266 19.65 2.98 3.70
CA PHE A 266 18.61 2.57 4.63
C PHE A 266 18.61 1.06 4.88
N GLN A 267 18.16 0.67 6.08
CA GLN A 267 18.09 -0.71 6.56
C GLN A 267 16.72 -1.32 6.34
N ASP A 268 16.60 -2.62 6.56
CA ASP A 268 15.34 -3.34 6.49
C ASP A 268 14.34 -2.79 7.54
N GLU A 269 13.12 -2.48 7.11
CA GLU A 269 12.06 -1.89 7.94
C GLU A 269 12.55 -0.66 8.75
N ASP A 270 13.22 0.26 8.07
CA ASP A 270 13.96 1.35 8.68
C ASP A 270 13.10 2.31 9.51
N ARG A 271 13.53 2.58 10.75
CA ARG A 271 12.82 3.50 11.65
C ARG A 271 12.85 4.95 11.16
N LEU A 272 13.88 5.37 10.42
CA LEU A 272 13.95 6.70 9.83
C LEU A 272 12.83 6.94 8.81
N LEU A 273 12.32 5.87 8.18
CA LEU A 273 11.29 5.90 7.16
C LEU A 273 9.86 5.62 7.70
N TYR A 274 9.66 5.54 9.01
CA TYR A 274 8.33 5.25 9.59
C TYR A 274 7.27 6.29 9.25
N SER A 275 7.65 7.54 9.05
CA SER A 275 6.77 8.59 8.57
C SER A 275 6.82 8.65 7.04
N ILE A 276 5.64 8.70 6.39
CA ILE A 276 5.56 8.96 4.94
C ILE A 276 6.22 10.31 4.61
N GLY A 277 6.03 11.32 5.48
CA GLY A 277 6.66 12.62 5.31
C GLY A 277 8.18 12.54 5.29
N ASN A 278 8.79 11.80 6.22
CA ASN A 278 10.24 11.62 6.24
C ASN A 278 10.73 10.87 4.98
N ALA A 279 10.03 9.83 4.57
CA ALA A 279 10.38 9.08 3.37
C ALA A 279 10.42 10.00 2.11
N VAL A 280 9.45 10.92 1.98
CA VAL A 280 9.43 11.91 0.88
C VAL A 280 10.57 12.91 0.98
N ILE A 281 10.90 13.37 2.20
CA ILE A 281 11.99 14.33 2.41
C ILE A 281 13.35 13.73 2.11
N TYR A 282 13.60 12.51 2.59
CA TYR A 282 14.86 11.81 2.27
C TYR A 282 14.99 11.51 0.79
N PHE A 283 13.91 11.11 0.13
CA PHE A 283 13.91 10.94 -1.32
C PHE A 283 14.24 12.24 -2.05
N TYR A 284 13.58 13.33 -1.68
CA TYR A 284 13.85 14.64 -2.30
C TYR A 284 15.29 15.07 -2.07
N ALA A 285 15.80 14.95 -0.84
CA ALA A 285 17.19 15.29 -0.51
C ALA A 285 18.21 14.44 -1.32
N ALA A 286 17.97 13.13 -1.45
CA ALA A 286 18.81 12.26 -2.27
C ALA A 286 18.71 12.57 -3.77
N CYS A 287 17.54 12.97 -4.26
CA CYS A 287 17.33 13.35 -5.65
C CYS A 287 18.07 14.65 -6.02
N GLU A 288 18.15 15.64 -5.08
CA GLU A 288 18.87 16.88 -5.26
C GLU A 288 20.39 16.73 -5.18
N ASP A 289 20.89 15.82 -4.35
CA ASP A 289 22.33 15.67 -4.09
C ASP A 289 22.77 14.19 -4.00
N PRO A 290 22.63 13.45 -5.11
CA PRO A 290 22.94 12.03 -5.13
C PRO A 290 24.40 11.71 -4.78
N ASP A 291 25.33 12.61 -5.13
CA ASP A 291 26.77 12.43 -4.86
C ASP A 291 27.07 12.45 -3.35
N SER A 292 26.43 13.34 -2.59
CA SER A 292 26.57 13.37 -1.15
C SER A 292 25.89 12.16 -0.48
N TRP A 293 24.77 11.71 -1.03
CA TRP A 293 24.03 10.56 -0.52
C TRP A 293 24.69 9.21 -0.81
N GLY A 294 25.55 9.12 -1.82
CA GLY A 294 26.37 7.93 -2.11
C GLY A 294 27.56 7.72 -1.19
N LYS A 295 27.82 8.58 -0.19
CA LYS A 295 28.94 8.44 0.75
C LYS A 295 28.63 7.40 1.84
N PRO A 296 29.66 6.66 2.31
CA PRO A 296 29.45 5.56 3.25
C PRO A 296 29.01 5.99 4.66
N ASP A 297 29.22 7.25 5.03
CA ASP A 297 28.91 7.81 6.35
C ASP A 297 27.51 8.46 6.44
N VAL A 298 26.76 8.50 5.35
CA VAL A 298 25.43 9.15 5.29
C VAL A 298 24.48 8.55 6.33
N ARG A 299 24.51 7.25 6.50
CA ARG A 299 23.67 6.58 7.50
C ARG A 299 23.89 7.12 8.90
N ASP A 300 25.14 7.19 9.31
CA ASP A 300 25.51 7.66 10.66
C ASP A 300 25.17 9.15 10.83
N LEU A 301 25.35 9.95 9.77
CA LEU A 301 24.98 11.35 9.76
C LEU A 301 23.46 11.55 9.92
N LEU A 302 22.63 10.76 9.22
CA LEU A 302 21.17 10.81 9.39
C LEU A 302 20.73 10.43 10.80
N GLU A 303 21.33 9.39 11.39
CA GLU A 303 21.06 9.00 12.78
C GLU A 303 21.48 10.08 13.77
N GLY A 304 22.62 10.70 13.54
CA GLY A 304 23.12 11.83 14.31
C GLY A 304 22.21 13.06 14.23
N PHE A 305 21.75 13.40 13.03
CA PHE A 305 20.78 14.48 12.80
C PHE A 305 19.46 14.21 13.53
N GLU A 306 18.91 13.00 13.39
CA GLU A 306 17.67 12.59 14.06
C GLU A 306 17.81 12.54 15.60
N ALA A 307 19.00 12.21 16.12
CA ALA A 307 19.28 12.29 17.55
C ALA A 307 19.33 13.73 18.04
N ALA A 308 20.08 14.60 17.36
CA ALA A 308 20.21 16.02 17.71
C ALA A 308 18.85 16.74 17.72
N ARG A 309 18.00 16.50 16.71
CA ARG A 309 16.66 17.14 16.65
C ARG A 309 15.68 16.63 17.69
N ARG A 310 15.87 15.43 18.26
CA ARG A 310 15.07 14.95 19.41
C ARG A 310 15.57 15.55 20.71
N GLU A 311 16.88 15.66 20.85
CA GLU A 311 17.53 16.21 22.04
C GLU A 311 17.15 17.70 22.22
N VAL A 312 17.14 18.48 21.14
CA VAL A 312 16.78 19.92 21.19
C VAL A 312 15.40 20.16 21.78
N GLY A 313 14.44 19.24 21.61
CA GLY A 313 13.11 19.34 22.22
C GLY A 313 13.06 19.03 23.73
N GLN A 314 14.18 18.58 24.32
CA GLN A 314 14.28 18.18 25.72
C GLN A 314 15.21 19.09 26.52
N THR A 315 15.92 20.03 25.88
CA THR A 315 16.88 20.94 26.50
C THR A 315 16.28 22.32 26.70
N ASP A 316 16.69 23.03 27.78
CA ASP A 316 16.26 24.39 28.04
C ASP A 316 17.01 25.36 27.10
N PRO A 317 16.30 26.18 26.29
CA PRO A 317 16.93 27.17 25.43
C PRO A 317 17.85 28.16 26.15
N SER A 318 17.64 28.40 27.46
CA SER A 318 18.49 29.30 28.25
C SER A 318 19.94 28.77 28.47
N GLU A 319 20.15 27.47 28.26
CA GLU A 319 21.45 26.84 28.40
C GLU A 319 22.25 26.85 27.08
N TRP A 320 21.64 27.28 25.97
CA TRP A 320 22.28 27.30 24.67
C TRP A 320 23.17 28.54 24.52
N SER A 321 24.29 28.38 23.79
CA SER A 321 25.19 29.49 23.50
C SER A 321 25.98 29.29 22.21
N GLY A 322 26.35 30.38 21.54
CA GLY A 322 27.21 30.39 20.38
C GLY A 322 26.71 29.55 19.22
N VAL A 323 27.58 28.77 18.60
CA VAL A 323 27.23 27.90 17.45
C VAL A 323 26.16 26.85 17.80
N THR A 324 26.18 26.33 19.04
CA THR A 324 25.19 25.37 19.48
C THR A 324 23.80 25.99 19.58
N GLU A 325 23.69 27.23 20.01
CA GLU A 325 22.43 27.97 20.05
C GLU A 325 21.84 28.12 18.63
N ARG A 326 22.64 28.60 17.67
CA ARG A 326 22.20 28.73 16.26
C ARG A 326 21.76 27.39 15.67
N PHE A 327 22.57 26.37 15.84
CA PHE A 327 22.25 25.01 15.39
C PHE A 327 20.92 24.52 15.97
N ASN A 328 20.72 24.70 17.27
CA ASN A 328 19.52 24.25 17.96
C ASN A 328 18.27 25.00 17.47
N TRP A 329 18.35 26.32 17.23
CA TRP A 329 17.23 27.08 16.69
C TRP A 329 16.85 26.60 15.28
N MET A 330 17.79 26.25 14.43
CA MET A 330 17.52 25.66 13.10
C MET A 330 16.81 24.29 13.23
N LEU A 331 17.19 23.49 14.22
CA LEU A 331 16.48 22.23 14.50
C LEU A 331 15.08 22.44 15.09
N VAL A 332 14.85 23.48 15.89
CA VAL A 332 13.52 23.87 16.37
C VAL A 332 12.63 24.25 15.17
N ASP A 333 13.13 25.06 14.23
CA ASP A 333 12.39 25.41 13.02
C ASP A 333 12.11 24.19 12.13
N TYR A 334 13.10 23.29 11.98
CA TYR A 334 12.88 22.00 11.32
C TYR A 334 11.74 21.21 11.97
N ASN A 335 11.74 21.11 13.32
CA ASN A 335 10.72 20.38 14.08
C ASN A 335 9.34 21.03 13.94
N GLY A 336 9.26 22.35 13.91
CA GLY A 336 8.02 23.09 13.68
C GLY A 336 7.35 22.76 12.34
N ARG A 337 8.15 22.44 11.33
CA ARG A 337 7.66 22.08 9.98
C ARG A 337 7.30 20.59 9.80
N VAL A 338 7.55 19.74 10.80
CA VAL A 338 7.27 18.28 10.72
C VAL A 338 5.79 17.97 10.53
N GLN A 339 4.89 18.79 11.05
CA GLN A 339 3.44 18.57 10.89
C GLN A 339 2.95 18.92 9.47
N SER A 340 3.66 19.74 8.72
CA SER A 340 3.32 20.17 7.36
C SER A 340 3.91 19.21 6.30
N ILE A 341 3.65 17.91 6.44
CA ILE A 341 4.30 16.82 5.67
C ILE A 341 4.10 16.87 4.15
N ASN A 342 3.12 17.61 3.66
CA ASN A 342 2.81 17.71 2.23
C ASN A 342 3.00 19.11 1.67
N ASP A 343 3.42 20.07 2.49
CA ASP A 343 3.66 21.45 2.06
C ASP A 343 5.03 21.58 1.43
N GLY A 344 5.10 22.23 0.25
CA GLY A 344 6.34 22.31 -0.53
C GLY A 344 7.44 23.08 0.19
N SER A 345 7.13 24.19 0.85
CA SER A 345 8.12 24.98 1.58
C SER A 345 8.70 24.18 2.76
N ALA A 346 7.85 23.44 3.48
CA ALA A 346 8.27 22.56 4.57
C ALA A 346 9.13 21.39 4.08
N ILE A 347 8.76 20.77 2.95
CA ILE A 347 9.52 19.69 2.32
C ILE A 347 10.90 20.20 1.90
N THR A 348 10.95 21.33 1.19
CA THR A 348 12.19 21.93 0.67
C THR A 348 13.13 22.32 1.81
N TYR A 349 12.64 23.05 2.80
CA TYR A 349 13.46 23.46 3.94
C TYR A 349 14.06 22.24 4.67
N ARG A 350 13.23 21.24 4.96
CA ARG A 350 13.68 20.05 5.69
C ARG A 350 14.70 19.23 4.90
N ALA A 351 14.53 19.09 3.60
CA ALA A 351 15.50 18.40 2.74
C ALA A 351 16.83 19.16 2.66
N ARG A 352 16.79 20.49 2.56
CA ARG A 352 17.99 21.34 2.58
C ARG A 352 18.76 21.24 3.88
N CYS A 353 18.06 21.23 5.04
CA CYS A 353 18.71 20.99 6.33
C CYS A 353 19.45 19.65 6.35
N ILE A 354 18.84 18.59 5.83
CA ILE A 354 19.46 17.26 5.76
C ILE A 354 20.70 17.30 4.86
N ASN A 355 20.58 17.85 3.65
CA ASN A 355 21.70 17.93 2.72
C ASN A 355 22.83 18.83 3.26
N ALA A 356 22.51 19.96 3.89
CA ALA A 356 23.49 20.80 4.56
C ALA A 356 24.24 20.06 5.68
N PHE A 357 23.52 19.27 6.50
CA PHE A 357 24.12 18.50 7.56
C PHE A 357 25.02 17.37 7.04
N ILE A 358 24.61 16.68 5.98
CA ILE A 358 25.41 15.63 5.31
C ILE A 358 26.68 16.26 4.72
N ARG A 359 26.56 17.37 3.99
CA ARG A 359 27.71 18.09 3.39
C ARG A 359 28.68 18.60 4.46
N ALA A 360 28.16 19.05 5.59
CA ALA A 360 28.96 19.50 6.73
C ALA A 360 29.61 18.34 7.53
N ALA A 361 29.37 17.09 7.15
CA ALA A 361 29.80 15.90 7.90
C ALA A 361 29.50 15.99 9.41
N GLY A 362 28.33 16.53 9.76
CA GLY A 362 27.89 16.74 11.15
C GLY A 362 28.53 17.93 11.87
N ASN A 363 29.40 18.71 11.22
CA ASN A 363 29.98 19.90 11.81
C ASN A 363 28.94 21.02 11.94
N LYS A 364 28.64 21.45 13.17
CA LYS A 364 27.59 22.43 13.46
C LYS A 364 27.85 23.82 12.87
N GLU A 365 29.11 24.28 12.87
CA GLU A 365 29.48 25.59 12.34
C GLU A 365 29.33 25.65 10.82
N VAL A 366 29.83 24.64 10.12
CA VAL A 366 29.70 24.50 8.66
C VAL A 366 28.25 24.36 8.26
N PHE A 367 27.46 23.60 9.04
CA PHE A 367 26.02 23.45 8.82
C PHE A 367 25.29 24.80 8.94
N CYS A 368 25.54 25.56 10.01
CA CYS A 368 24.91 26.86 10.21
C CYS A 368 25.23 27.83 9.08
N GLN A 369 26.49 27.89 8.66
CA GLN A 369 26.91 28.74 7.52
C GLN A 369 26.19 28.33 6.24
N ALA A 370 26.13 27.03 5.93
CA ALA A 370 25.43 26.52 4.73
C ALA A 370 23.94 26.85 4.73
N MET A 371 23.29 26.86 5.92
CA MET A 371 21.88 27.22 6.04
C MET A 371 21.63 28.72 5.87
N ASP A 372 22.52 29.58 6.38
CA ASP A 372 22.44 31.04 6.18
C ASP A 372 22.61 31.41 4.69
N ASP A 373 23.60 30.80 4.01
CA ASP A 373 23.83 31.04 2.58
C ASP A 373 22.58 30.66 1.74
N LEU A 374 21.83 29.63 2.15
CA LEU A 374 20.57 29.20 1.51
C LEU A 374 19.39 30.16 1.77
N GLU A 375 19.35 30.84 2.91
CA GLU A 375 18.32 31.84 3.21
C GLU A 375 18.55 33.14 2.41
N ASP A 376 19.79 33.52 2.22
CA ASP A 376 20.18 34.71 1.40
C ASP A 376 19.85 34.50 -0.09
N GLU A 377 19.90 33.28 -0.61
CA GLU A 377 19.51 32.95 -2.00
C GLU A 377 17.98 33.01 -2.25
N LEU A 378 17.18 33.05 -1.20
CA LEU A 378 15.71 33.04 -1.26
C LEU A 378 15.09 34.43 -1.08
N LEU A 379 15.87 35.45 -0.68
CA LEU A 379 15.51 36.86 -0.57
C LEU A 379 15.82 37.60 -1.86
#